data_c4435203848853435517fad5d3cee6d0
#
_entry.id   c4435203848853435517fad5d3cee6d0
#
_cell.length_a   1.000
_cell.length_b   1.000
_cell.length_c   1.000
_cell.angle_alpha   90.00
_cell.angle_beta   90.00
_cell.angle_gamma   90.00
#
_symmetry.space_group_name_H-M   'P 1'
#
loop_
_entity.id
_entity.type
_entity.pdbx_description
1 polymer ?
#
loop_
_entity_poly.entity_id
_entity_poly.type
_entity_poly.pdbx_seq_one_letter_code
_entity_poly.pdbx_strand_id
1 'polypeptide(L)'
;SVDLSTTIFGTPLSMPFVLGPTGLAGLFWPDGERETARAAAKAGTIYCLSHGSVCRLEDLNANDMGPRWMQVFIYRDRGFTFELASRAAAANYSALILTIDNQYLGRRERDLVNGFSIPPRFGPLDLLAMASKTGWMRRMIPELPRITFGNYVRAGEASDIKTLAGRMQSLLDPAMSW
;
A
#
# COMPACT_ATOMS: atom_id res chain seq x y z
N SER A 1 -26.17 -4.47 -24.48
CA SER A 1 -25.03 -4.36 -23.57
C SER A 1 -24.47 -2.93 -23.62
N VAL A 2 -24.12 -2.36 -22.49
CA VAL A 2 -23.46 -1.04 -22.41
C VAL A 2 -21.97 -1.28 -22.50
N ASP A 3 -21.28 -0.56 -23.38
CA ASP A 3 -19.82 -0.55 -23.43
C ASP A 3 -19.31 0.45 -22.39
N LEU A 4 -18.50 -0.04 -21.41
CA LEU A 4 -17.90 0.75 -20.34
C LEU A 4 -16.42 1.02 -20.59
N SER A 5 -15.87 0.61 -21.74
CA SER A 5 -14.46 0.80 -22.06
C SER A 5 -14.10 2.28 -22.11
N THR A 6 -12.89 2.61 -21.67
CA THR A 6 -12.35 3.97 -21.69
C THR A 6 -10.83 3.94 -21.78
N THR A 7 -10.21 5.11 -21.92
CA THR A 7 -8.74 5.24 -21.93
C THR A 7 -8.33 6.34 -20.96
N ILE A 8 -7.37 6.04 -20.08
CA ILE A 8 -6.80 7.00 -19.13
C ILE A 8 -5.28 7.03 -19.35
N PHE A 9 -4.72 8.20 -19.63
CA PHE A 9 -3.28 8.41 -19.92
C PHE A 9 -2.73 7.40 -20.93
N GLY A 10 -3.48 7.14 -22.02
CA GLY A 10 -3.09 6.19 -23.05
C GLY A 10 -3.26 4.71 -22.69
N THR A 11 -3.68 4.40 -21.47
CA THR A 11 -3.96 3.02 -21.02
C THR A 11 -5.43 2.67 -21.26
N PRO A 12 -5.73 1.65 -22.11
CA PRO A 12 -7.09 1.21 -22.31
C PRO A 12 -7.61 0.44 -21.08
N LEU A 13 -8.85 0.70 -20.70
CA LEU A 13 -9.55 0.06 -19.58
C LEU A 13 -10.85 -0.56 -20.06
N SER A 14 -11.20 -1.71 -19.49
CA SER A 14 -12.49 -2.36 -19.73
C SER A 14 -13.67 -1.66 -19.05
N MET A 15 -13.39 -0.83 -18.03
CA MET A 15 -14.39 -0.08 -17.27
C MET A 15 -13.76 1.16 -16.61
N PRO A 16 -14.52 2.22 -16.32
CA PRO A 16 -13.99 3.46 -15.74
C PRO A 16 -13.73 3.36 -14.23
N PHE A 17 -13.02 2.32 -13.81
CA PHE A 17 -12.61 2.09 -12.43
C PHE A 17 -11.10 1.97 -12.33
N VAL A 18 -10.55 2.46 -11.22
CA VAL A 18 -9.18 2.24 -10.80
C VAL A 18 -9.22 1.73 -9.37
N LEU A 19 -8.46 0.68 -9.06
CA LEU A 19 -8.33 0.22 -7.68
C LEU A 19 -7.41 1.17 -6.92
N GLY A 20 -8.00 1.90 -5.97
CA GLY A 20 -7.31 2.93 -5.19
C GLY A 20 -6.20 2.38 -4.28
N PRO A 21 -5.28 3.25 -3.83
CA PRO A 21 -4.17 2.87 -2.99
C PRO A 21 -4.64 2.50 -1.58
N THR A 22 -4.36 1.27 -1.16
CA THR A 22 -4.62 0.79 0.20
C THR A 22 -3.32 0.39 0.86
N GLY A 23 -2.98 1.02 1.97
CA GLY A 23 -1.80 0.67 2.75
C GLY A 23 -1.97 -0.67 3.46
N LEU A 24 -0.86 -1.40 3.63
CA LEU A 24 -0.80 -2.65 4.40
C LEU A 24 -1.81 -3.72 3.97
N ALA A 25 -2.11 -3.86 2.68
CA ALA A 25 -3.03 -4.91 2.21
C ALA A 25 -2.51 -6.31 2.57
N GLY A 26 -1.18 -6.51 2.54
CA GLY A 26 -0.52 -7.73 3.00
C GLY A 26 -0.69 -8.04 4.49
N LEU A 27 -1.10 -7.07 5.33
CA LEU A 27 -1.44 -7.31 6.74
C LEU A 27 -2.77 -8.09 6.89
N PHE A 28 -3.67 -7.94 5.92
CA PHE A 28 -5.01 -8.53 5.97
C PHE A 28 -5.12 -9.83 5.17
N TRP A 29 -4.29 -9.95 4.13
CA TRP A 29 -4.27 -11.13 3.27
C TRP A 29 -2.85 -11.38 2.75
N PRO A 30 -2.39 -12.65 2.67
CA PRO A 30 -1.09 -12.98 2.11
C PRO A 30 -0.93 -12.40 0.70
N ASP A 31 0.20 -11.74 0.44
CA ASP A 31 0.48 -11.08 -0.83
C ASP A 31 -0.63 -10.13 -1.32
N GLY A 32 -1.35 -9.47 -0.39
CA GLY A 32 -2.57 -8.71 -0.67
C GLY A 32 -2.43 -7.70 -1.82
N GLU A 33 -1.32 -6.98 -1.88
CA GLU A 33 -1.05 -6.02 -2.96
C GLU A 33 -0.85 -6.72 -4.31
N ARG A 34 -0.13 -7.85 -4.34
CA ARG A 34 0.12 -8.62 -5.57
C ARG A 34 -1.16 -9.26 -6.09
N GLU A 35 -1.96 -9.85 -5.20
CA GLU A 35 -3.24 -10.45 -5.58
C GLU A 35 -4.23 -9.39 -6.09
N THR A 36 -4.22 -8.19 -5.49
CA THR A 36 -5.03 -7.07 -5.96
C THR A 36 -4.58 -6.58 -7.34
N ALA A 37 -3.26 -6.48 -7.59
CA ALA A 37 -2.73 -6.11 -8.90
C ALA A 37 -3.13 -7.13 -9.98
N ARG A 38 -3.01 -8.44 -9.70
CA ARG A 38 -3.46 -9.50 -10.62
C ARG A 38 -4.95 -9.45 -10.89
N ALA A 39 -5.75 -9.21 -9.86
CA ALA A 39 -7.20 -9.07 -10.01
C ALA A 39 -7.56 -7.86 -10.88
N ALA A 40 -6.89 -6.72 -10.69
CA ALA A 40 -7.05 -5.54 -11.53
C ALA A 40 -6.69 -5.83 -12.99
N ALA A 41 -5.54 -6.45 -13.22
CA ALA A 41 -5.11 -6.85 -14.57
C ALA A 41 -6.12 -7.76 -15.26
N LYS A 42 -6.63 -8.78 -14.54
CA LYS A 42 -7.66 -9.70 -15.05
C LYS A 42 -8.97 -8.99 -15.36
N ALA A 43 -9.32 -7.96 -14.59
CA ALA A 43 -10.52 -7.14 -14.80
C ALA A 43 -10.33 -6.06 -15.88
N GLY A 44 -9.13 -5.92 -16.45
CA GLY A 44 -8.81 -4.89 -17.45
C GLY A 44 -8.84 -3.48 -16.87
N THR A 45 -8.35 -3.30 -15.64
CA THR A 45 -8.25 -2.00 -14.98
C THR A 45 -6.88 -1.76 -14.37
N ILE A 46 -6.67 -0.57 -13.79
CA ILE A 46 -5.42 -0.14 -13.17
C ILE A 46 -5.45 -0.44 -11.67
N TYR A 47 -4.32 -0.92 -11.17
CA TYR A 47 -4.05 -0.97 -9.73
C TYR A 47 -3.15 0.18 -9.29
N CYS A 48 -3.56 0.90 -8.26
CA CYS A 48 -2.73 1.91 -7.63
C CYS A 48 -2.08 1.37 -6.36
N LEU A 49 -0.75 1.25 -6.38
CA LEU A 49 0.01 0.82 -5.21
C LEU A 49 0.14 1.98 -4.21
N SER A 50 -0.12 1.70 -2.95
CA SER A 50 0.11 2.66 -1.87
C SER A 50 1.61 2.79 -1.53
N HIS A 51 2.05 3.98 -1.15
CA HIS A 51 3.37 4.19 -0.56
C HIS A 51 3.60 3.30 0.68
N GLY A 52 2.54 3.04 1.45
CA GLY A 52 2.53 2.22 2.67
C GLY A 52 2.20 0.75 2.42
N SER A 53 2.51 0.19 1.26
CA SER A 53 2.36 -1.23 0.95
C SER A 53 3.32 -2.11 1.73
N VAL A 54 2.94 -3.36 1.97
CA VAL A 54 3.81 -4.39 2.56
C VAL A 54 4.90 -4.78 1.57
N CYS A 55 4.57 -4.98 0.31
CA CYS A 55 5.54 -5.26 -0.73
C CYS A 55 6.26 -3.99 -1.20
N ARG A 56 7.42 -4.17 -1.79
CA ARG A 56 8.12 -3.09 -2.50
C ARG A 56 7.44 -2.82 -3.84
N LEU A 57 7.57 -1.61 -4.34
CA LEU A 57 6.99 -1.24 -5.64
C LEU A 57 7.60 -2.06 -6.80
N GLU A 58 8.87 -2.45 -6.68
CA GLU A 58 9.55 -3.29 -7.67
C GLU A 58 9.00 -4.72 -7.71
N ASP A 59 8.43 -5.21 -6.61
CA ASP A 59 7.89 -6.56 -6.50
C ASP A 59 6.64 -6.79 -7.37
N LEU A 60 6.03 -5.71 -7.86
CA LEU A 60 4.90 -5.75 -8.78
C LEU A 60 5.31 -5.66 -10.26
N ASN A 61 6.58 -5.82 -10.58
CA ASN A 61 7.08 -5.71 -11.96
C ASN A 61 6.97 -7.03 -12.76
N ALA A 62 6.01 -7.87 -12.43
CA ALA A 62 5.73 -9.08 -13.20
C ALA A 62 4.73 -8.80 -14.34
N ASN A 63 4.84 -9.57 -15.43
CA ASN A 63 4.02 -9.39 -16.64
C ASN A 63 2.51 -9.59 -16.39
N ASP A 64 2.15 -10.30 -15.33
CA ASP A 64 0.76 -10.61 -14.95
C ASP A 64 0.10 -9.54 -14.06
N MET A 65 0.82 -8.46 -13.73
CA MET A 65 0.35 -7.42 -12.80
C MET A 65 -0.41 -6.27 -13.49
N GLY A 66 -0.43 -6.22 -14.82
CA GLY A 66 -1.14 -5.19 -15.59
C GLY A 66 -0.60 -3.76 -15.38
N PRO A 67 -1.36 -2.75 -15.85
CA PRO A 67 -0.99 -1.35 -15.68
C PRO A 67 -1.10 -0.92 -14.22
N ARG A 68 -0.12 -0.14 -13.76
CA ARG A 68 0.00 0.26 -12.34
C ARG A 68 0.31 1.73 -12.20
N TRP A 69 -0.26 2.34 -11.18
CA TRP A 69 0.07 3.67 -10.71
C TRP A 69 0.69 3.60 -9.32
N MET A 70 1.55 4.54 -8.98
CA MET A 70 2.16 4.64 -7.66
C MET A 70 1.63 5.85 -6.92
N GLN A 71 1.09 5.64 -5.71
CA GLN A 71 0.68 6.74 -4.84
C GLN A 71 1.85 7.17 -3.97
N VAL A 72 2.08 8.48 -3.90
CA VAL A 72 3.12 9.11 -3.10
C VAL A 72 2.57 10.31 -2.34
N PHE A 73 3.22 10.65 -1.22
CA PHE A 73 3.08 11.93 -0.56
C PHE A 73 4.25 12.85 -0.91
N ILE A 74 4.07 14.13 -0.71
CA ILE A 74 5.20 15.05 -0.64
C ILE A 74 5.72 15.03 0.80
N TYR A 75 6.89 14.44 0.99
CA TYR A 75 7.52 14.31 2.30
C TYR A 75 8.38 15.53 2.60
N ARG A 76 8.68 15.77 3.89
CA ARG A 76 9.68 16.77 4.32
C ARG A 76 11.04 16.51 3.65
N ASP A 77 11.46 15.25 3.60
CA ASP A 77 12.59 14.81 2.77
C ASP A 77 12.11 14.71 1.31
N ARG A 78 12.29 15.80 0.55
CA ARG A 78 11.96 15.86 -0.88
C ARG A 78 12.76 14.84 -1.68
N GLY A 79 14.01 14.54 -1.26
CA GLY A 79 14.85 13.52 -1.88
C GLY A 79 14.17 12.16 -1.86
N PHE A 80 13.52 11.79 -0.75
CA PHE A 80 12.79 10.54 -0.66
C PHE A 80 11.55 10.51 -1.58
N THR A 81 10.84 11.64 -1.74
CA THR A 81 9.74 11.74 -2.71
C THR A 81 10.23 11.48 -4.13
N PHE A 82 11.33 12.11 -4.54
CA PHE A 82 11.94 11.92 -5.86
C PHE A 82 12.51 10.51 -6.05
N GLU A 83 13.09 9.93 -4.99
CA GLU A 83 13.54 8.53 -5.00
C GLU A 83 12.39 7.58 -5.34
N LEU A 84 11.25 7.69 -4.64
CA LEU A 84 10.07 6.86 -4.91
C LEU A 84 9.54 7.05 -6.33
N ALA A 85 9.49 8.30 -6.81
CA ALA A 85 9.06 8.61 -8.17
C ALA A 85 9.99 7.98 -9.22
N SER A 86 11.31 8.09 -9.01
CA SER A 86 12.32 7.51 -9.91
C SER A 86 12.26 5.99 -9.92
N ARG A 87 12.10 5.36 -8.76
CA ARG A 87 11.93 3.90 -8.64
C ARG A 87 10.66 3.43 -9.34
N ALA A 88 9.55 4.17 -9.18
CA ALA A 88 8.29 3.85 -9.87
C ALA A 88 8.43 3.94 -11.39
N ALA A 89 9.11 4.98 -11.90
CA ALA A 89 9.42 5.10 -13.33
C ALA A 89 10.29 3.93 -13.83
N ALA A 90 11.35 3.57 -13.10
CA ALA A 90 12.22 2.44 -13.44
C ALA A 90 11.48 1.09 -13.40
N ALA A 91 10.45 0.96 -12.55
CA ALA A 91 9.59 -0.22 -12.46
C ALA A 91 8.36 -0.18 -13.40
N ASN A 92 8.35 0.72 -14.39
CA ASN A 92 7.31 0.85 -15.42
C ASN A 92 5.90 1.15 -14.85
N TYR A 93 5.81 1.96 -13.80
CA TYR A 93 4.54 2.53 -13.38
C TYR A 93 4.14 3.64 -14.37
N SER A 94 2.90 3.62 -14.86
CA SER A 94 2.45 4.53 -15.93
C SER A 94 2.02 5.91 -15.41
N ALA A 95 1.80 6.07 -14.10
CA ALA A 95 1.50 7.37 -13.49
C ALA A 95 1.84 7.40 -12.00
N LEU A 96 1.94 8.62 -11.46
CA LEU A 96 2.00 8.88 -10.02
C LEU A 96 0.67 9.51 -9.58
N ILE A 97 0.17 9.09 -8.42
CA ILE A 97 -0.92 9.75 -7.71
C ILE A 97 -0.31 10.51 -6.54
N LEU A 98 -0.40 11.82 -6.59
CA LEU A 98 0.05 12.68 -5.51
C LEU A 98 -1.09 12.94 -4.54
N THR A 99 -0.95 12.51 -3.29
CA THR A 99 -1.89 12.81 -2.21
C THR A 99 -1.51 14.11 -1.53
N ILE A 100 -2.42 15.08 -1.52
CA ILE A 100 -2.15 16.47 -1.10
C ILE A 100 -2.97 16.93 0.13
N ASP A 101 -3.88 16.10 0.61
CA ASP A 101 -4.82 16.42 1.69
C ASP A 101 -4.44 15.82 3.05
N ASN A 102 -3.26 15.18 3.16
CA ASN A 102 -2.81 14.50 4.37
C ASN A 102 -1.74 15.29 5.14
N GLN A 103 -2.03 16.55 5.44
CA GLN A 103 -1.13 17.41 6.23
C GLN A 103 -1.08 17.00 7.71
N TYR A 104 -2.18 16.45 8.23
CA TYR A 104 -2.30 15.97 9.59
C TYR A 104 -2.82 14.53 9.63
N LEU A 105 -2.30 13.75 10.56
CA LEU A 105 -2.85 12.42 10.84
C LEU A 105 -4.24 12.57 11.43
N GLY A 106 -5.24 12.08 10.70
CA GLY A 106 -6.61 12.04 11.18
C GLY A 106 -6.73 11.18 12.45
N ARG A 107 -7.44 11.69 13.46
CA ARG A 107 -7.77 10.92 14.67
C ARG A 107 -8.87 9.90 14.32
N ARG A 108 -8.48 8.65 14.12
CA ARG A 108 -9.41 7.56 13.86
C ARG A 108 -9.94 7.02 15.18
N GLU A 109 -11.02 7.62 15.67
CA GLU A 109 -11.58 7.26 16.99
C GLU A 109 -11.97 5.78 17.08
N ARG A 110 -12.47 5.19 16.00
CA ARG A 110 -12.81 3.77 15.93
C ARG A 110 -11.60 2.86 16.13
N ASP A 111 -10.45 3.24 15.58
CA ASP A 111 -9.20 2.50 15.78
C ASP A 111 -8.74 2.58 17.23
N LEU A 112 -8.88 3.74 17.86
CA LEU A 112 -8.56 3.94 19.28
C LEU A 112 -9.47 3.11 20.18
N VAL A 113 -10.79 3.13 19.93
CA VAL A 113 -11.77 2.35 20.70
C VAL A 113 -11.52 0.84 20.56
N ASN A 114 -11.15 0.39 19.37
CA ASN A 114 -10.86 -1.02 19.09
C ASN A 114 -9.42 -1.41 19.47
N GLY A 115 -8.61 -0.50 20.00
CA GLY A 115 -7.21 -0.78 20.36
C GLY A 115 -6.30 -1.10 19.17
N PHE A 116 -6.72 -0.70 17.93
CA PHE A 116 -5.92 -0.95 16.75
C PHE A 116 -4.62 -0.12 16.79
N SER A 117 -3.51 -0.77 16.53
CA SER A 117 -2.18 -0.14 16.48
C SER A 117 -1.33 -0.73 15.37
N ILE A 118 -0.30 0.00 14.94
CA ILE A 118 0.73 -0.49 14.03
C ILE A 118 2.08 -0.43 14.75
N PRO A 119 2.72 -1.58 15.03
CA PRO A 119 2.26 -2.95 14.76
C PRO A 119 1.04 -3.34 15.59
N PRO A 120 0.22 -4.29 15.10
CA PRO A 120 -0.96 -4.76 15.82
C PRO A 120 -0.57 -5.37 17.18
N ARG A 121 -1.37 -5.08 18.21
CA ARG A 121 -1.26 -5.71 19.52
C ARG A 121 -2.51 -6.53 19.76
N PHE A 122 -2.34 -7.80 20.07
CA PHE A 122 -3.45 -8.72 20.29
C PHE A 122 -3.60 -9.03 21.77
N GLY A 123 -4.78 -8.78 22.32
CA GLY A 123 -5.17 -9.22 23.64
C GLY A 123 -5.66 -10.69 23.64
N PRO A 124 -5.90 -11.28 24.83
CA PRO A 124 -6.38 -12.68 24.92
C PRO A 124 -7.71 -12.91 24.18
N LEU A 125 -8.62 -11.93 24.22
CA LEU A 125 -9.91 -12.01 23.52
C LEU A 125 -9.74 -11.95 21.99
N ASP A 126 -8.79 -11.15 21.49
CA ASP A 126 -8.47 -11.08 20.07
C ASP A 126 -7.91 -12.41 19.58
N LEU A 127 -7.01 -13.02 20.36
CA LEU A 127 -6.44 -14.34 20.04
C LEU A 127 -7.53 -15.41 20.00
N LEU A 128 -8.47 -15.38 20.95
CA LEU A 128 -9.61 -16.30 20.95
C LEU A 128 -10.52 -16.09 19.74
N ALA A 129 -10.82 -14.85 19.38
CA ALA A 129 -11.59 -14.52 18.19
C ALA A 129 -10.86 -14.96 16.90
N MET A 130 -9.54 -14.76 16.82
CA MET A 130 -8.71 -15.21 15.72
C MET A 130 -8.65 -16.73 15.61
N ALA A 131 -8.64 -17.46 16.73
CA ALA A 131 -8.63 -18.91 16.74
C ALA A 131 -9.83 -19.51 16.01
N SER A 132 -10.98 -18.81 15.96
CA SER A 132 -12.15 -19.22 15.16
C SER A 132 -11.93 -19.08 13.65
N LYS A 133 -10.91 -18.33 13.20
CA LYS A 133 -10.59 -18.04 11.79
C LYS A 133 -9.41 -18.91 11.30
N THR A 134 -9.46 -20.20 11.54
CA THR A 134 -8.36 -21.15 11.30
C THR A 134 -7.80 -21.08 9.87
N GLY A 135 -8.65 -20.94 8.84
CA GLY A 135 -8.22 -20.83 7.45
C GLY A 135 -7.38 -19.58 7.16
N TRP A 136 -7.78 -18.44 7.75
CA TRP A 136 -7.03 -17.18 7.65
C TRP A 136 -5.73 -17.26 8.44
N MET A 137 -5.76 -17.72 9.69
CA MET A 137 -4.59 -17.90 10.55
C MET A 137 -3.52 -18.77 9.89
N ARG A 138 -3.92 -19.90 9.31
CA ARG A 138 -3.00 -20.82 8.63
C ARG A 138 -2.26 -20.15 7.46
N ARG A 139 -2.90 -19.21 6.79
CA ARG A 139 -2.30 -18.47 5.66
C ARG A 139 -1.45 -17.29 6.14
N MET A 140 -1.88 -16.58 7.18
CA MET A 140 -1.22 -15.35 7.65
C MET A 140 -0.02 -15.60 8.54
N ILE A 141 -0.02 -16.64 9.38
CA ILE A 141 1.09 -16.91 10.32
C ILE A 141 2.46 -16.97 9.63
N PRO A 142 2.62 -17.65 8.47
CA PRO A 142 3.90 -17.65 7.77
C PRO A 142 4.35 -16.30 7.22
N GLU A 143 3.39 -15.38 7.01
CA GLU A 143 3.65 -14.07 6.42
C GLU A 143 3.96 -12.99 7.48
N LEU A 144 3.59 -13.21 8.75
CA LEU A 144 3.80 -12.22 9.81
C LEU A 144 5.22 -11.65 9.88
N PRO A 145 6.31 -12.46 9.71
CA PRO A 145 7.67 -11.93 9.72
C PRO A 145 8.01 -11.02 8.53
N ARG A 146 7.22 -11.08 7.46
CA ARG A 146 7.42 -10.30 6.23
C ARG A 146 6.65 -8.99 6.23
N ILE A 147 5.73 -8.80 7.19
CA ILE A 147 4.90 -7.61 7.26
C ILE A 147 5.76 -6.41 7.64
N THR A 148 5.92 -5.50 6.71
CA THR A 148 6.72 -4.28 6.85
C THR A 148 6.15 -3.18 5.93
N PHE A 149 6.78 -2.02 5.90
CA PHE A 149 6.53 -0.99 4.88
C PHE A 149 7.61 -1.11 3.80
N GLY A 150 7.37 -1.95 2.78
CA GLY A 150 8.38 -2.36 1.81
C GLY A 150 9.10 -1.21 1.11
N ASN A 151 8.38 -0.12 0.80
CA ASN A 151 8.95 1.03 0.10
C ASN A 151 9.85 1.90 0.98
N TYR A 152 9.80 1.75 2.31
CA TYR A 152 10.60 2.51 3.27
C TYR A 152 11.86 1.76 3.72
N VAL A 153 11.99 0.49 3.37
CA VAL A 153 13.18 -0.30 3.69
C VAL A 153 14.36 0.16 2.84
N ARG A 154 15.41 0.65 3.48
CA ARG A 154 16.69 1.02 2.84
C ARG A 154 17.77 0.01 3.23
N ALA A 155 18.73 -0.18 2.34
CA ALA A 155 19.86 -1.05 2.61
C ALA A 155 20.65 -0.58 3.84
N GLY A 156 20.88 -1.48 4.81
CA GLY A 156 21.63 -1.19 6.04
C GLY A 156 20.82 -0.49 7.15
N GLU A 157 19.53 -0.20 6.93
CA GLU A 157 18.64 0.38 7.95
C GLU A 157 17.71 -0.68 8.58
N ALA A 158 17.23 -0.37 9.80
CA ALA A 158 16.23 -1.21 10.47
C ALA A 158 14.95 -1.32 9.63
N SER A 159 14.47 -2.54 9.43
CA SER A 159 13.30 -2.85 8.60
C SER A 159 12.06 -3.26 9.41
N ASP A 160 12.11 -3.13 10.76
CA ASP A 160 10.97 -3.47 11.58
C ASP A 160 9.82 -2.47 11.40
N ILE A 161 8.60 -2.99 11.40
CA ILE A 161 7.39 -2.20 11.11
C ILE A 161 7.18 -1.03 12.08
N LYS A 162 7.62 -1.16 13.33
CA LYS A 162 7.48 -0.10 14.34
C LYS A 162 8.36 1.11 14.01
N THR A 163 9.63 0.88 13.71
CA THR A 163 10.58 1.93 13.32
C THR A 163 10.14 2.60 12.03
N LEU A 164 9.71 1.80 11.05
CA LEU A 164 9.25 2.33 9.76
C LEU A 164 7.93 3.10 9.88
N ALA A 165 7.00 2.68 10.75
CA ALA A 165 5.77 3.43 11.02
C ALA A 165 6.07 4.81 11.64
N GLY A 166 7.00 4.87 12.60
CA GLY A 166 7.46 6.13 13.17
C GLY A 166 8.14 7.03 12.13
N ARG A 167 8.98 6.46 11.28
CA ARG A 167 9.61 7.18 10.17
C ARG A 167 8.58 7.74 9.19
N MET A 168 7.60 6.94 8.77
CA MET A 168 6.53 7.39 7.89
C MET A 168 5.80 8.61 8.44
N GLN A 169 5.47 8.60 9.75
CA GLN A 169 4.81 9.74 10.40
C GLN A 169 5.70 10.98 10.43
N SER A 170 7.00 10.82 10.73
CA SER A 170 7.94 11.95 10.79
C SER A 170 8.21 12.60 9.43
N LEU A 171 8.00 11.87 8.35
CA LEU A 171 8.23 12.36 6.98
C LEU A 171 7.07 13.20 6.44
N LEU A 172 5.87 13.12 7.01
CA LEU A 172 4.73 13.93 6.57
C LEU A 172 5.05 15.43 6.77
N ASP A 173 4.71 16.23 5.77
CA ASP A 173 4.97 17.67 5.76
C ASP A 173 3.66 18.44 5.97
N PRO A 174 3.38 18.96 7.20
CA PRO A 174 2.19 19.75 7.46
C PRO A 174 2.23 21.14 6.82
N ALA A 175 3.41 21.61 6.41
CA ALA A 175 3.62 22.92 5.80
C ALA A 175 3.63 22.86 4.26
N MET A 176 3.19 21.76 3.68
CA MET A 176 3.16 21.60 2.23
C MET A 176 2.24 22.68 1.60
N SER A 177 2.80 23.42 0.66
CA SER A 177 2.10 24.38 -0.20
C SER A 177 2.52 24.19 -1.66
N TRP A 178 1.74 24.73 -2.56
CA TRP A 178 2.05 24.80 -3.99
C TRP A 178 3.17 25.79 -4.26
#